data_3abc7b8e3120704534917145ee150799
#
_entry.id   3abc7b8e3120704534917145ee150799
#
_cell.length_a   1.000
_cell.length_b   1.000
_cell.length_c   1.000
_cell.angle_alpha   90.00
_cell.angle_beta   90.00
_cell.angle_gamma   90.00
#
_symmetry.space_group_name_H-M   'P 1'
#
loop_
_entity.id
_entity.type
_entity.pdbx_description
1 polymer ?
#
loop_
_entity_poly.entity_id
_entity_poly.type
_entity_poly.pdbx_seq_one_letter_code
_entity_poly.pdbx_strand_id
1 'polypeptide(L)'
;VDTPQARNTAPPVAPLVVVLEGGFGSYDRERDVLRPFGATLVERSCRGDRDLLHGAIRLADAVLVRECPLDRAAFESMERCRIVVRYGVALDTIDLAAAAERRIPVANVPEFGVDEVSNHALGLLLSVARRIPARDRDVRSGRWNVARAEPMHRLAGGTLGLIGYGRIGAVFHRKAAPLGFARTLVHDPALGEAPEGTELVSLGQLCLEADVISLHASLAAGSRHLISRAMIGLMKPTTILLNTARGGLIDEAALVEALLERRLFGPGWTFSNGSRREPTTC
;
A
#
# COMPACT_ATOMS: atom_id res chain seq x y z
N VAL A 1 -22.62 45.47 -48.23
CA VAL A 1 -22.83 45.40 -46.77
C VAL A 1 -22.82 43.91 -46.44
N ASP A 2 -21.65 43.39 -46.10
CA ASP A 2 -21.50 41.97 -45.67
C ASP A 2 -21.94 41.85 -44.22
N THR A 3 -22.94 41.01 -43.97
CA THR A 3 -23.39 40.63 -42.63
C THR A 3 -22.44 39.54 -42.11
N PRO A 4 -21.81 39.70 -40.94
CA PRO A 4 -20.95 38.64 -40.40
C PRO A 4 -21.82 37.41 -40.04
N GLN A 5 -21.52 36.27 -40.65
CA GLN A 5 -22.08 34.97 -40.25
C GLN A 5 -21.70 34.72 -38.80
N ALA A 6 -22.68 34.65 -37.92
CA ALA A 6 -22.53 34.17 -36.56
C ALA A 6 -21.98 32.72 -36.60
N ARG A 7 -20.75 32.54 -36.12
CA ARG A 7 -20.21 31.20 -35.88
C ARG A 7 -21.11 30.52 -34.86
N ASN A 8 -21.83 29.53 -35.32
CA ASN A 8 -22.66 28.65 -34.50
C ASN A 8 -21.68 27.76 -33.67
N THR A 9 -21.17 28.28 -32.58
CA THR A 9 -20.41 27.50 -31.61
C THR A 9 -21.42 26.77 -30.75
N ALA A 10 -21.59 25.47 -30.98
CA ALA A 10 -22.34 24.61 -30.06
C ALA A 10 -21.80 24.86 -28.64
N PRO A 11 -22.68 24.91 -27.61
CA PRO A 11 -22.22 25.12 -26.25
C PRO A 11 -21.15 24.05 -25.89
N PRO A 12 -20.07 24.43 -25.21
CA PRO A 12 -19.03 23.46 -24.84
C PRO A 12 -19.66 22.33 -24.07
N VAL A 13 -19.41 21.09 -24.53
CA VAL A 13 -19.88 19.90 -23.84
C VAL A 13 -19.31 19.91 -22.44
N ALA A 14 -20.16 19.79 -21.43
CA ALA A 14 -19.76 19.76 -20.02
C ALA A 14 -18.69 18.66 -19.78
N PRO A 15 -17.57 18.97 -19.13
CA PRO A 15 -16.54 17.97 -18.86
C PRO A 15 -17.10 16.81 -18.03
N LEU A 16 -16.73 15.59 -18.41
CA LEU A 16 -17.12 14.36 -17.72
C LEU A 16 -15.96 13.86 -16.85
N VAL A 17 -16.19 13.80 -15.54
CA VAL A 17 -15.26 13.23 -14.56
C VAL A 17 -15.82 11.90 -14.09
N VAL A 18 -15.07 10.83 -14.25
CA VAL A 18 -15.47 9.47 -13.84
C VAL A 18 -14.67 9.04 -12.63
N VAL A 19 -15.36 8.64 -11.56
CA VAL A 19 -14.78 7.98 -10.39
C VAL A 19 -14.92 6.47 -10.56
N LEU A 20 -13.78 5.78 -10.58
CA LEU A 20 -13.72 4.32 -10.69
C LEU A 20 -13.50 3.68 -9.32
N GLU A 21 -14.34 2.67 -9.00
CA GLU A 21 -14.23 1.88 -7.76
C GLU A 21 -14.08 2.79 -6.52
N GLY A 22 -14.90 3.81 -6.41
CA GLY A 22 -14.75 4.89 -5.44
C GLY A 22 -14.61 4.41 -4.01
N GLY A 23 -15.69 3.92 -3.42
CA GLY A 23 -15.69 3.37 -2.06
C GLY A 23 -15.60 4.41 -0.93
N PHE A 24 -15.75 5.69 -1.23
CA PHE A 24 -15.99 6.73 -0.23
C PHE A 24 -17.49 6.94 -0.04
N GLY A 25 -17.90 7.39 1.15
CA GLY A 25 -19.32 7.60 1.46
C GLY A 25 -19.95 8.80 0.72
N SER A 26 -19.14 9.75 0.24
CA SER A 26 -19.57 10.93 -0.54
C SER A 26 -18.44 11.46 -1.39
N TYR A 27 -18.79 12.12 -2.49
CA TYR A 27 -17.94 12.89 -3.40
C TYR A 27 -18.39 14.36 -3.48
N ASP A 28 -18.98 14.89 -2.45
CA ASP A 28 -19.52 16.26 -2.46
C ASP A 28 -18.41 17.30 -2.55
N ARG A 29 -17.24 17.02 -1.98
CA ARG A 29 -16.06 17.90 -2.09
C ARG A 29 -15.59 18.00 -3.53
N GLU A 30 -15.49 16.89 -4.24
CA GLU A 30 -15.12 16.84 -5.65
C GLU A 30 -16.18 17.58 -6.49
N ARG A 31 -17.47 17.35 -6.23
CA ARG A 31 -18.56 18.05 -6.91
C ARG A 31 -18.50 19.56 -6.69
N ASP A 32 -18.20 20.01 -5.47
CA ASP A 32 -18.07 21.43 -5.14
C ASP A 32 -16.90 22.08 -5.88
N VAL A 33 -15.74 21.41 -5.94
CA VAL A 33 -14.56 21.86 -6.68
C VAL A 33 -14.83 21.91 -8.20
N LEU A 34 -15.58 20.94 -8.72
CA LEU A 34 -15.86 20.81 -10.15
C LEU A 34 -17.01 21.71 -10.63
N ARG A 35 -17.90 22.15 -9.75
CA ARG A 35 -19.09 22.98 -10.06
C ARG A 35 -18.78 24.25 -10.85
N PRO A 36 -17.73 25.06 -10.53
CA PRO A 36 -17.40 26.26 -11.30
C PRO A 36 -17.04 25.99 -12.75
N PHE A 37 -16.62 24.76 -13.07
CA PHE A 37 -16.25 24.34 -14.43
C PHE A 37 -17.40 23.69 -15.19
N GLY A 38 -18.59 23.61 -14.60
CA GLY A 38 -19.75 22.95 -15.19
C GLY A 38 -19.54 21.44 -15.41
N ALA A 39 -18.57 20.80 -14.73
CA ALA A 39 -18.25 19.41 -14.93
C ALA A 39 -19.27 18.49 -14.25
N THR A 40 -19.53 17.34 -14.89
CA THR A 40 -20.37 16.28 -14.34
C THR A 40 -19.49 15.21 -13.75
N LEU A 41 -19.70 14.85 -12.47
CA LEU A 41 -19.02 13.74 -11.79
C LEU A 41 -19.93 12.52 -11.71
N VAL A 42 -19.44 11.37 -12.19
CA VAL A 42 -20.17 10.11 -12.25
C VAL A 42 -19.34 9.00 -11.60
N GLU A 43 -19.96 8.25 -10.70
CA GLU A 43 -19.33 7.07 -10.09
C GLU A 43 -19.61 5.82 -10.92
N ARG A 44 -18.61 4.97 -11.11
CA ARG A 44 -18.71 3.69 -11.82
C ARG A 44 -17.98 2.60 -11.04
N SER A 45 -18.64 1.44 -10.91
CA SER A 45 -18.02 0.21 -10.42
C SER A 45 -17.97 -0.79 -11.55
N CYS A 46 -16.77 -1.22 -11.88
CA CYS A 46 -16.54 -2.18 -12.97
C CYS A 46 -16.35 -3.61 -12.44
N ARG A 47 -16.06 -3.77 -11.13
CA ARG A 47 -15.91 -5.07 -10.44
C ARG A 47 -14.98 -6.05 -11.17
N GLY A 48 -13.93 -5.53 -11.81
CA GLY A 48 -12.98 -6.32 -12.59
C GLY A 48 -13.41 -6.64 -14.03
N ASP A 49 -14.59 -6.19 -14.45
CA ASP A 49 -15.07 -6.32 -15.84
C ASP A 49 -14.39 -5.25 -16.71
N ARG A 50 -13.62 -5.71 -17.71
CA ARG A 50 -12.85 -4.85 -18.60
C ARG A 50 -13.72 -4.06 -19.57
N ASP A 51 -14.79 -4.65 -20.06
CA ASP A 51 -15.67 -3.99 -21.03
C ASP A 51 -16.45 -2.85 -20.34
N LEU A 52 -16.91 -3.09 -19.11
CA LEU A 52 -17.51 -2.03 -18.28
C LEU A 52 -16.51 -0.93 -17.98
N LEU A 53 -15.25 -1.28 -17.66
CA LEU A 53 -14.19 -0.30 -17.43
C LEU A 53 -13.95 0.56 -18.66
N HIS A 54 -13.69 -0.04 -19.82
CA HIS A 54 -13.42 0.67 -21.07
C HIS A 54 -14.61 1.55 -21.48
N GLY A 55 -15.85 1.03 -21.36
CA GLY A 55 -17.05 1.81 -21.62
C GLY A 55 -17.22 3.01 -20.71
N ALA A 56 -16.87 2.85 -19.42
CA ALA A 56 -16.97 3.93 -18.44
C ALA A 56 -16.00 5.09 -18.68
N ILE A 57 -14.76 4.79 -19.11
CA ILE A 57 -13.67 5.79 -19.23
C ILE A 57 -13.52 6.36 -20.64
N ARG A 58 -14.13 5.73 -21.64
CA ARG A 58 -13.92 6.07 -23.07
C ARG A 58 -14.10 7.57 -23.35
N LEU A 59 -15.17 8.17 -22.88
CA LEU A 59 -15.51 9.58 -23.09
C LEU A 59 -15.24 10.45 -21.86
N ALA A 60 -14.55 9.96 -20.85
CA ALA A 60 -14.18 10.74 -19.68
C ALA A 60 -13.12 11.78 -20.03
N ASP A 61 -13.29 13.01 -19.55
CA ASP A 61 -12.28 14.06 -19.62
C ASP A 61 -11.25 13.97 -18.48
N ALA A 62 -11.68 13.37 -17.34
CA ALA A 62 -10.81 13.04 -16.22
C ALA A 62 -11.28 11.74 -15.55
N VAL A 63 -10.32 10.96 -15.04
CA VAL A 63 -10.58 9.72 -14.30
C VAL A 63 -9.98 9.83 -12.90
N LEU A 64 -10.83 9.63 -11.89
CA LEU A 64 -10.43 9.51 -10.50
C LEU A 64 -10.49 8.02 -10.13
N VAL A 65 -9.40 7.45 -9.65
CA VAL A 65 -9.31 6.01 -9.40
C VAL A 65 -8.73 5.69 -8.04
N ARG A 66 -9.27 4.69 -7.36
CA ARG A 66 -8.73 4.20 -6.09
C ARG A 66 -7.97 2.89 -6.25
N GLU A 67 -8.63 1.82 -6.58
CA GLU A 67 -8.05 0.46 -6.61
C GLU A 67 -8.18 -0.25 -7.96
N CYS A 68 -8.94 0.33 -8.90
CA CYS A 68 -9.11 -0.25 -10.22
C CYS A 68 -7.79 -0.19 -10.99
N PRO A 69 -7.27 -1.31 -11.50
CA PRO A 69 -6.10 -1.30 -12.37
C PRO A 69 -6.39 -0.58 -13.69
N LEU A 70 -5.46 0.29 -14.10
CA LEU A 70 -5.48 0.92 -15.42
C LEU A 70 -4.27 0.42 -16.21
N ASP A 71 -4.47 -0.64 -16.97
CA ASP A 71 -3.49 -1.22 -17.86
C ASP A 71 -3.41 -0.45 -19.20
N ARG A 72 -2.52 -0.88 -20.10
CA ARG A 72 -2.35 -0.28 -21.42
C ARG A 72 -3.68 -0.20 -22.18
N ALA A 73 -4.48 -1.26 -22.19
CA ALA A 73 -5.75 -1.29 -22.91
C ALA A 73 -6.75 -0.28 -22.35
N ALA A 74 -6.74 -0.03 -21.03
CA ALA A 74 -7.55 1.01 -20.41
C ALA A 74 -7.15 2.41 -20.94
N PHE A 75 -5.84 2.73 -20.99
CA PHE A 75 -5.37 4.00 -21.56
C PHE A 75 -5.68 4.12 -23.06
N GLU A 76 -5.54 3.05 -23.82
CA GLU A 76 -5.89 3.03 -25.25
C GLU A 76 -7.38 3.30 -25.51
N SER A 77 -8.25 2.89 -24.60
CA SER A 77 -9.70 3.11 -24.71
C SER A 77 -10.14 4.56 -24.41
N MET A 78 -9.28 5.36 -23.77
CA MET A 78 -9.57 6.74 -23.41
C MET A 78 -9.47 7.66 -24.64
N GLU A 79 -10.58 8.22 -25.12
CA GLU A 79 -10.60 9.11 -26.28
C GLU A 79 -10.34 10.58 -25.92
N ARG A 80 -10.77 11.02 -24.73
CA ARG A 80 -10.80 12.43 -24.34
C ARG A 80 -10.05 12.73 -23.04
N CYS A 81 -9.58 11.71 -22.33
CA CYS A 81 -9.01 11.85 -21.01
C CYS A 81 -7.77 12.75 -21.02
N ARG A 82 -7.76 13.74 -20.14
CA ARG A 82 -6.70 14.74 -19.99
C ARG A 82 -5.89 14.56 -18.71
N ILE A 83 -6.42 13.80 -17.74
CA ILE A 83 -5.75 13.52 -16.47
C ILE A 83 -6.35 12.29 -15.80
N VAL A 84 -5.49 11.49 -15.18
CA VAL A 84 -5.86 10.46 -14.23
C VAL A 84 -5.39 10.86 -12.84
N VAL A 85 -6.25 10.81 -11.85
CA VAL A 85 -5.90 11.10 -10.45
C VAL A 85 -6.15 9.87 -9.61
N ARG A 86 -5.10 9.40 -8.93
CA ARG A 86 -5.22 8.27 -8.03
C ARG A 86 -5.46 8.74 -6.59
N TYR A 87 -6.53 8.27 -5.98
CA TYR A 87 -6.80 8.43 -4.55
C TYR A 87 -5.85 7.55 -3.72
N GLY A 88 -4.67 8.07 -3.41
CA GLY A 88 -3.66 7.41 -2.60
C GLY A 88 -2.24 7.59 -3.12
N VAL A 89 -1.27 6.93 -2.48
CA VAL A 89 0.16 7.15 -2.70
C VAL A 89 0.71 6.32 -3.86
N ALA A 90 0.42 5.03 -3.87
CA ALA A 90 1.06 4.08 -4.77
C ALA A 90 0.44 4.11 -6.17
N LEU A 91 1.26 3.92 -7.20
CA LEU A 91 0.87 3.94 -8.62
C LEU A 91 1.08 2.57 -9.30
N ASP A 92 1.33 1.53 -8.52
CA ASP A 92 1.65 0.18 -9.00
C ASP A 92 0.53 -0.52 -9.78
N THR A 93 -0.71 -0.01 -9.69
CA THR A 93 -1.86 -0.47 -10.46
C THR A 93 -2.12 0.31 -11.75
N ILE A 94 -1.27 1.29 -12.07
CA ILE A 94 -1.42 2.19 -13.22
C ILE A 94 -0.23 2.02 -14.16
N ASP A 95 -0.49 1.72 -15.43
CA ASP A 95 0.54 1.67 -16.48
C ASP A 95 0.98 3.09 -16.84
N LEU A 96 2.01 3.56 -16.13
CA LEU A 96 2.58 4.90 -16.34
C LEU A 96 3.23 5.06 -17.71
N ALA A 97 3.73 3.98 -18.31
CA ALA A 97 4.31 4.03 -19.65
C ALA A 97 3.22 4.28 -20.70
N ALA A 98 2.11 3.55 -20.63
CA ALA A 98 0.96 3.76 -21.49
C ALA A 98 0.35 5.17 -21.31
N ALA A 99 0.26 5.65 -20.07
CA ALA A 99 -0.19 7.02 -19.77
C ALA A 99 0.71 8.07 -20.45
N ALA A 100 2.04 7.91 -20.35
CA ALA A 100 3.02 8.81 -20.96
C ALA A 100 2.93 8.82 -22.49
N GLU A 101 2.83 7.64 -23.14
CA GLU A 101 2.65 7.51 -24.59
C GLU A 101 1.39 8.27 -25.07
N ARG A 102 0.32 8.20 -24.29
CA ARG A 102 -0.94 8.91 -24.55
C ARG A 102 -0.91 10.38 -24.11
N ARG A 103 0.20 10.84 -23.49
CA ARG A 103 0.35 12.19 -22.92
C ARG A 103 -0.74 12.53 -21.88
N ILE A 104 -1.18 11.51 -21.13
CA ILE A 104 -2.14 11.66 -20.04
C ILE A 104 -1.35 11.76 -18.72
N PRO A 105 -1.31 12.92 -18.07
CA PRO A 105 -0.66 13.06 -16.78
C PRO A 105 -1.38 12.22 -15.72
N VAL A 106 -0.59 11.62 -14.83
CA VAL A 106 -1.09 10.86 -13.68
C VAL A 106 -0.69 11.59 -12.41
N ALA A 107 -1.66 12.00 -11.62
CA ALA A 107 -1.45 12.59 -10.30
C ALA A 107 -1.82 11.59 -9.19
N ASN A 108 -1.21 11.76 -8.03
CA ASN A 108 -1.54 10.99 -6.82
C ASN A 108 -1.57 11.89 -5.60
N VAL A 109 -1.90 11.34 -4.42
CA VAL A 109 -1.89 12.06 -3.14
C VAL A 109 -0.75 11.49 -2.26
N PRO A 110 0.48 12.03 -2.38
CA PRO A 110 1.68 11.39 -1.85
C PRO A 110 1.78 11.39 -0.32
N GLU A 111 1.05 12.24 0.36
CA GLU A 111 1.03 12.34 1.83
C GLU A 111 -0.18 11.64 2.46
N PHE A 112 -1.11 11.15 1.64
CA PHE A 112 -2.28 10.44 2.12
C PHE A 112 -1.88 9.18 2.90
N GLY A 113 -2.40 9.04 4.10
CA GLY A 113 -2.25 7.82 4.90
C GLY A 113 -0.85 7.59 5.50
N VAL A 114 0.07 8.55 5.44
CA VAL A 114 1.41 8.38 6.04
C VAL A 114 1.31 8.14 7.55
N ASP A 115 0.47 8.90 8.23
CA ASP A 115 0.25 8.75 9.66
C ASP A 115 -0.53 7.48 9.98
N GLU A 116 -1.61 7.22 9.26
CA GLU A 116 -2.48 6.06 9.45
C GLU A 116 -1.74 4.74 9.21
N VAL A 117 -0.98 4.63 8.10
CA VAL A 117 -0.22 3.41 7.79
C VAL A 117 0.90 3.17 8.80
N SER A 118 1.59 4.22 9.23
CA SER A 118 2.62 4.09 10.26
C SER A 118 2.03 3.76 11.64
N ASN A 119 0.85 4.28 11.99
CA ASN A 119 0.10 3.89 13.18
C ASN A 119 -0.36 2.43 13.11
N HIS A 120 -0.84 2.00 11.93
CA HIS A 120 -1.25 0.62 11.72
C HIS A 120 -0.07 -0.35 11.85
N ALA A 121 1.09 -0.02 11.26
CA ALA A 121 2.32 -0.80 11.41
C ALA A 121 2.74 -0.92 12.89
N LEU A 122 2.67 0.18 13.66
CA LEU A 122 2.95 0.18 15.09
C LEU A 122 1.93 -0.67 15.86
N GLY A 123 0.66 -0.55 15.53
CA GLY A 123 -0.41 -1.38 16.10
C GLY A 123 -0.19 -2.86 15.86
N LEU A 124 0.21 -3.26 14.64
CA LEU A 124 0.56 -4.63 14.31
C LEU A 124 1.79 -5.11 15.10
N LEU A 125 2.85 -4.28 15.19
CA LEU A 125 4.03 -4.60 15.99
C LEU A 125 3.66 -4.95 17.43
N LEU A 126 2.93 -4.07 18.09
CA LEU A 126 2.52 -4.25 19.48
C LEU A 126 1.55 -5.45 19.63
N SER A 127 0.64 -5.64 18.68
CA SER A 127 -0.29 -6.76 18.67
C SER A 127 0.42 -8.11 18.58
N VAL A 128 1.43 -8.23 17.72
CA VAL A 128 2.24 -9.44 17.57
C VAL A 128 3.13 -9.63 18.79
N ALA A 129 3.92 -8.62 19.17
CA ALA A 129 4.88 -8.71 20.27
C ALA A 129 4.20 -9.05 21.61
N ARG A 130 2.99 -8.57 21.84
CA ARG A 130 2.19 -8.80 23.07
C ARG A 130 1.14 -9.90 22.91
N ARG A 131 1.06 -10.52 21.72
CA ARG A 131 0.06 -11.58 21.39
C ARG A 131 -1.39 -11.15 21.70
N ILE A 132 -1.72 -9.89 21.46
CA ILE A 132 -3.01 -9.30 21.84
C ILE A 132 -4.19 -10.11 21.28
N PRO A 133 -4.23 -10.49 19.98
CA PRO A 133 -5.37 -11.26 19.44
C PRO A 133 -5.52 -12.66 20.06
N ALA A 134 -4.41 -13.31 20.43
CA ALA A 134 -4.46 -14.61 21.09
C ALA A 134 -5.02 -14.46 22.50
N ARG A 135 -4.56 -13.45 23.25
CA ARG A 135 -5.04 -13.16 24.60
C ARG A 135 -6.52 -12.79 24.62
N ASP A 136 -6.97 -11.96 23.69
CA ASP A 136 -8.38 -11.61 23.56
C ASP A 136 -9.26 -12.86 23.32
N ARG A 137 -8.85 -13.75 22.40
CA ARG A 137 -9.58 -15.01 22.18
C ARG A 137 -9.63 -15.89 23.43
N ASP A 138 -8.52 -15.99 24.17
CA ASP A 138 -8.45 -16.78 25.39
C ASP A 138 -9.43 -16.26 26.45
N VAL A 139 -9.39 -14.95 26.71
CA VAL A 139 -10.30 -14.30 27.67
C VAL A 139 -11.77 -14.51 27.27
N ARG A 140 -12.11 -14.27 25.99
CA ARG A 140 -13.48 -14.49 25.48
C ARG A 140 -13.94 -15.94 25.59
N SER A 141 -13.02 -16.89 25.57
CA SER A 141 -13.33 -18.32 25.80
C SER A 141 -13.28 -18.75 27.28
N GLY A 142 -13.21 -17.79 28.19
CA GLY A 142 -13.18 -18.06 29.63
C GLY A 142 -11.84 -18.51 30.20
N ARG A 143 -10.76 -18.47 29.40
CA ARG A 143 -9.42 -18.85 29.87
C ARG A 143 -8.66 -17.64 30.38
N TRP A 144 -8.33 -17.62 31.67
CA TRP A 144 -7.61 -16.51 32.32
C TRP A 144 -6.14 -16.78 32.59
N ASN A 145 -5.73 -18.04 32.66
CA ASN A 145 -4.35 -18.43 32.99
C ASN A 145 -3.49 -18.62 31.76
N VAL A 146 -3.34 -17.55 30.98
CA VAL A 146 -2.73 -17.57 29.64
C VAL A 146 -1.24 -17.18 29.63
N ALA A 147 -0.67 -16.86 30.80
CA ALA A 147 0.64 -16.19 30.84
C ALA A 147 1.85 -17.10 30.62
N ARG A 148 1.70 -18.43 30.78
CA ARG A 148 2.87 -19.33 30.90
C ARG A 148 3.19 -20.18 29.68
N ALA A 149 2.27 -20.32 28.75
CA ALA A 149 2.41 -21.30 27.66
C ALA A 149 3.14 -20.79 26.41
N GLU A 150 3.27 -19.48 26.23
CA GLU A 150 3.79 -18.90 25.00
C GLU A 150 4.81 -17.80 25.26
N PRO A 151 6.01 -17.88 24.66
CA PRO A 151 7.03 -16.87 24.84
C PRO A 151 6.56 -15.53 24.28
N MET A 152 6.91 -14.44 24.97
CA MET A 152 6.79 -13.07 24.49
C MET A 152 8.18 -12.44 24.52
N HIS A 153 8.50 -11.71 23.45
CA HIS A 153 9.80 -11.06 23.32
C HIS A 153 9.71 -9.59 23.73
N ARG A 154 10.75 -9.13 24.43
CA ARG A 154 10.90 -7.73 24.79
C ARG A 154 11.42 -6.98 23.57
N LEU A 155 10.82 -5.83 23.24
CA LEU A 155 11.26 -4.95 22.17
C LEU A 155 12.47 -4.09 22.59
N ALA A 156 12.43 -3.59 23.84
CA ALA A 156 13.51 -2.76 24.36
C ALA A 156 14.84 -3.53 24.40
N GLY A 157 15.89 -2.90 23.89
CA GLY A 157 17.21 -3.49 23.73
C GLY A 157 17.39 -4.33 22.46
N GLY A 158 16.30 -4.62 21.72
CA GLY A 158 16.34 -5.32 20.45
C GLY A 158 16.79 -4.46 19.27
N THR A 159 16.85 -5.08 18.09
CA THR A 159 17.23 -4.43 16.83
C THR A 159 16.00 -4.30 15.94
N LEU A 160 15.69 -3.05 15.51
CA LEU A 160 14.65 -2.76 14.52
C LEU A 160 15.28 -2.74 13.12
N GLY A 161 14.71 -3.49 12.16
CA GLY A 161 15.06 -3.47 10.75
C GLY A 161 13.96 -2.79 9.93
N LEU A 162 14.34 -1.81 9.11
CA LEU A 162 13.45 -1.08 8.21
C LEU A 162 13.84 -1.34 6.77
N ILE A 163 12.93 -1.89 5.99
CA ILE A 163 13.13 -2.11 4.56
C ILE A 163 12.31 -1.06 3.80
N GLY A 164 13.01 -0.07 3.24
CA GLY A 164 12.45 1.17 2.72
C GLY A 164 12.35 2.25 3.80
N TYR A 165 12.99 3.39 3.57
CA TYR A 165 12.99 4.55 4.47
C TYR A 165 12.40 5.80 3.82
N GLY A 166 11.32 5.62 3.07
CA GLY A 166 10.51 6.71 2.53
C GLY A 166 9.65 7.39 3.61
N ARG A 167 8.65 8.18 3.18
CA ARG A 167 7.77 8.93 4.09
C ARG A 167 7.20 8.08 5.23
N ILE A 168 6.64 6.90 4.91
CA ILE A 168 6.02 6.01 5.90
C ILE A 168 7.07 5.38 6.82
N GLY A 169 8.17 4.85 6.26
CA GLY A 169 9.24 4.22 7.03
C GLY A 169 9.88 5.18 8.04
N ALA A 170 10.14 6.43 7.64
CA ALA A 170 10.67 7.47 8.52
C ALA A 170 9.69 7.85 9.66
N VAL A 171 8.40 7.95 9.36
CA VAL A 171 7.38 8.23 10.39
C VAL A 171 7.23 7.05 11.33
N PHE A 172 7.21 5.81 10.80
CA PHE A 172 7.17 4.60 11.62
C PHE A 172 8.39 4.51 12.55
N HIS A 173 9.60 4.80 12.03
CA HIS A 173 10.82 4.83 12.85
C HIS A 173 10.67 5.78 14.06
N ARG A 174 10.25 7.02 13.82
CA ARG A 174 10.03 8.00 14.91
C ARG A 174 9.01 7.52 15.95
N LYS A 175 7.93 6.85 15.51
CA LYS A 175 6.89 6.31 16.39
C LYS A 175 7.36 5.08 17.16
N ALA A 176 8.23 4.27 16.57
CA ALA A 176 8.78 3.07 17.20
C ALA A 176 9.96 3.35 18.13
N ALA A 177 10.69 4.45 17.95
CA ALA A 177 11.87 4.82 18.75
C ALA A 177 11.62 4.79 20.27
N PRO A 178 10.49 5.30 20.81
CA PRO A 178 10.20 5.23 22.26
C PRO A 178 10.03 3.82 22.82
N LEU A 179 9.93 2.79 21.97
CA LEU A 179 9.87 1.38 22.43
C LEU A 179 11.24 0.88 22.93
N GLY A 180 12.31 1.67 22.78
CA GLY A 180 13.62 1.43 23.37
C GLY A 180 14.47 0.41 22.61
N PHE A 181 14.34 0.31 21.29
CA PHE A 181 15.28 -0.45 20.47
C PHE A 181 16.70 0.08 20.66
N ALA A 182 17.68 -0.80 20.80
CA ALA A 182 19.10 -0.43 20.96
C ALA A 182 19.72 0.00 19.63
N ARG A 183 19.24 -0.58 18.50
CA ARG A 183 19.74 -0.30 17.15
C ARG A 183 18.59 -0.24 16.16
N THR A 184 18.74 0.59 15.13
CA THR A 184 17.85 0.61 13.99
C THR A 184 18.66 0.42 12.71
N LEU A 185 18.42 -0.67 12.00
CA LEU A 185 19.02 -1.00 10.71
C LEU A 185 18.10 -0.57 9.58
N VAL A 186 18.65 0.03 8.54
CA VAL A 186 17.90 0.45 7.36
C VAL A 186 18.47 -0.23 6.12
N HIS A 187 17.61 -0.78 5.30
CA HIS A 187 17.93 -1.18 3.94
C HIS A 187 17.06 -0.40 2.97
N ASP A 188 17.66 0.54 2.25
CA ASP A 188 17.03 1.30 1.18
C ASP A 188 18.08 1.64 0.12
N PRO A 189 18.01 1.03 -1.08
CA PRO A 189 18.99 1.29 -2.14
C PRO A 189 19.01 2.73 -2.68
N ALA A 190 17.95 3.52 -2.38
CA ALA A 190 17.88 4.92 -2.82
C ALA A 190 18.62 5.89 -1.88
N LEU A 191 19.06 5.41 -0.70
CA LEU A 191 19.78 6.24 0.25
C LEU A 191 21.29 6.16 0.01
N GLY A 192 21.95 7.33 -0.05
CA GLY A 192 23.42 7.43 -0.06
C GLY A 192 24.05 7.42 1.33
N GLU A 193 23.28 7.81 2.36
CA GLU A 193 23.74 7.94 3.75
C GLU A 193 22.70 7.40 4.71
N ALA A 194 23.17 6.94 5.87
CA ALA A 194 22.25 6.47 6.92
C ALA A 194 21.49 7.65 7.54
N PRO A 195 20.15 7.56 7.65
CA PRO A 195 19.38 8.52 8.42
C PRO A 195 19.84 8.59 9.88
N GLU A 196 19.62 9.74 10.51
CA GLU A 196 20.01 9.96 11.91
C GLU A 196 19.47 8.87 12.85
N GLY A 197 20.34 8.34 13.70
CA GLY A 197 20.00 7.28 14.66
C GLY A 197 19.80 5.90 14.02
N THR A 198 20.27 5.70 12.77
CA THR A 198 20.17 4.42 12.06
C THR A 198 21.51 3.97 11.47
N GLU A 199 21.56 2.71 11.04
CA GLU A 199 22.69 2.11 10.33
C GLU A 199 22.22 1.62 8.96
N LEU A 200 22.86 2.07 7.88
CA LEU A 200 22.57 1.59 6.52
C LEU A 200 23.28 0.27 6.27
N VAL A 201 22.52 -0.78 5.96
CA VAL A 201 23.05 -2.13 5.83
C VAL A 201 22.51 -2.86 4.59
N SER A 202 23.16 -3.98 4.23
CA SER A 202 22.61 -4.87 3.22
C SER A 202 21.32 -5.56 3.69
N LEU A 203 20.46 -5.99 2.74
CA LEU A 203 19.24 -6.71 3.07
C LEU A 203 19.52 -7.99 3.88
N GLY A 204 20.54 -8.75 3.47
CA GLY A 204 20.91 -9.98 4.17
C GLY A 204 21.37 -9.74 5.60
N GLN A 205 22.15 -8.68 5.84
CA GLN A 205 22.57 -8.31 7.19
C GLN A 205 21.38 -7.88 8.05
N LEU A 206 20.47 -7.06 7.50
CA LEU A 206 19.25 -6.67 8.20
C LEU A 206 18.43 -7.89 8.61
N CYS A 207 18.21 -8.84 7.68
CA CYS A 207 17.46 -10.06 7.97
C CYS A 207 18.11 -10.92 9.07
N LEU A 208 19.44 -10.98 9.09
CA LEU A 208 20.20 -11.75 10.08
C LEU A 208 20.15 -11.15 11.49
N GLU A 209 20.22 -9.81 11.58
CA GLU A 209 20.43 -9.12 12.85
C GLU A 209 19.16 -8.58 13.50
N ALA A 210 18.10 -8.33 12.73
CA ALA A 210 16.89 -7.69 13.23
C ALA A 210 16.01 -8.64 14.07
N ASP A 211 15.46 -8.12 15.16
CA ASP A 211 14.43 -8.78 15.98
C ASP A 211 13.01 -8.41 15.48
N VAL A 212 12.88 -7.23 14.88
CA VAL A 212 11.67 -6.75 14.21
C VAL A 212 12.06 -6.26 12.83
N ILE A 213 11.35 -6.70 11.80
CA ILE A 213 11.53 -6.24 10.41
C ILE A 213 10.21 -5.63 9.95
N SER A 214 10.24 -4.38 9.48
CA SER A 214 9.07 -3.69 8.95
C SER A 214 9.32 -3.23 7.50
N LEU A 215 8.41 -3.63 6.59
CA LEU A 215 8.49 -3.31 5.18
C LEU A 215 7.70 -2.03 4.87
N HIS A 216 8.39 -1.06 4.25
CA HIS A 216 7.85 0.21 3.77
C HIS A 216 8.31 0.52 2.35
N ALA A 217 8.82 -0.49 1.64
CA ALA A 217 9.30 -0.38 0.26
C ALA A 217 8.14 -0.40 -0.74
N SER A 218 8.32 0.24 -1.89
CA SER A 218 7.40 0.15 -3.02
C SER A 218 7.55 -1.18 -3.76
N LEU A 219 6.44 -1.70 -4.31
CA LEU A 219 6.49 -2.85 -5.19
C LEU A 219 6.84 -2.40 -6.61
N ALA A 220 7.97 -2.87 -7.11
CA ALA A 220 8.46 -2.69 -8.47
C ALA A 220 9.02 -4.02 -9.00
N ALA A 221 9.40 -4.08 -10.26
CA ALA A 221 9.95 -5.30 -10.85
C ALA A 221 11.15 -5.86 -10.07
N GLY A 222 12.04 -4.99 -9.56
CA GLY A 222 13.23 -5.38 -8.80
C GLY A 222 12.99 -5.65 -7.31
N SER A 223 11.80 -5.37 -6.78
CA SER A 223 11.46 -5.60 -5.37
C SER A 223 10.46 -6.74 -5.14
N ARG A 224 10.00 -7.39 -6.22
CA ARG A 224 9.13 -8.56 -6.09
C ARG A 224 9.86 -9.69 -5.36
N HIS A 225 9.22 -10.27 -4.34
CA HIS A 225 9.79 -11.28 -3.45
C HIS A 225 11.15 -10.85 -2.84
N LEU A 226 11.28 -9.55 -2.53
CA LEU A 226 12.45 -8.99 -1.85
C LEU A 226 12.76 -9.81 -0.57
N ILE A 227 11.72 -10.17 0.17
CA ILE A 227 11.78 -11.16 1.25
C ILE A 227 11.52 -12.54 0.65
N SER A 228 12.56 -13.07 0.05
CA SER A 228 12.59 -14.40 -0.55
C SER A 228 12.74 -15.51 0.51
N ARG A 229 12.61 -16.76 0.10
CA ARG A 229 12.94 -17.94 0.95
C ARG A 229 14.32 -17.84 1.59
N ALA A 230 15.32 -17.37 0.84
CA ALA A 230 16.68 -17.21 1.36
C ALA A 230 16.74 -16.15 2.46
N MET A 231 16.06 -15.00 2.28
CA MET A 231 15.99 -13.95 3.29
C MET A 231 15.25 -14.38 4.54
N ILE A 232 14.16 -15.13 4.39
CA ILE A 232 13.44 -15.74 5.53
C ILE A 232 14.35 -16.73 6.28
N GLY A 233 15.17 -17.48 5.56
CA GLY A 233 16.13 -18.43 6.14
C GLY A 233 17.23 -17.77 7.00
N LEU A 234 17.52 -16.48 6.79
CA LEU A 234 18.48 -15.73 7.59
C LEU A 234 17.87 -15.17 8.89
N MET A 235 16.54 -15.05 8.96
CA MET A 235 15.88 -14.44 10.11
C MET A 235 15.97 -15.28 11.37
N LYS A 236 16.02 -14.61 12.52
CA LYS A 236 15.97 -15.27 13.82
C LYS A 236 14.61 -15.96 14.02
N PRO A 237 14.52 -17.08 14.72
CA PRO A 237 13.24 -17.68 15.08
C PRO A 237 12.32 -16.78 15.90
N THR A 238 12.89 -15.75 16.50
CA THR A 238 12.17 -14.74 17.29
C THR A 238 11.75 -13.52 16.51
N THR A 239 12.11 -13.43 15.21
CA THR A 239 11.85 -12.26 14.40
C THR A 239 10.35 -12.03 14.19
N ILE A 240 9.91 -10.78 14.39
CA ILE A 240 8.59 -10.28 14.01
C ILE A 240 8.73 -9.63 12.64
N LEU A 241 7.97 -10.12 11.66
CA LEU A 241 7.95 -9.57 10.30
C LEU A 241 6.65 -8.81 10.06
N LEU A 242 6.74 -7.51 9.73
CA LEU A 242 5.62 -6.62 9.48
C LEU A 242 5.59 -6.20 8.01
N ASN A 243 4.41 -6.26 7.38
CA ASN A 243 4.22 -5.78 6.03
C ASN A 243 2.92 -4.98 5.89
N THR A 244 3.05 -3.67 5.87
CA THR A 244 1.96 -2.74 5.56
C THR A 244 2.14 -2.08 4.18
N ALA A 245 3.09 -2.58 3.39
CA ALA A 245 3.40 -2.07 2.06
C ALA A 245 2.63 -2.83 0.96
N ARG A 246 3.17 -3.94 0.47
CA ARG A 246 2.54 -4.76 -0.60
C ARG A 246 2.83 -6.24 -0.39
N GLY A 247 1.84 -7.10 -0.61
CA GLY A 247 1.99 -8.56 -0.50
C GLY A 247 3.11 -9.11 -1.38
N GLY A 248 3.23 -8.59 -2.62
CA GLY A 248 4.25 -9.03 -3.58
C GLY A 248 5.71 -8.82 -3.18
N LEU A 249 5.98 -8.10 -2.10
CA LEU A 249 7.33 -7.96 -1.54
C LEU A 249 7.82 -9.22 -0.84
N ILE A 250 6.92 -10.12 -0.44
CA ILE A 250 7.25 -11.34 0.30
C ILE A 250 6.91 -12.56 -0.56
N ASP A 251 7.78 -13.56 -0.57
CA ASP A 251 7.46 -14.91 -1.01
C ASP A 251 6.49 -15.53 0.00
N GLU A 252 5.20 -15.44 -0.30
CA GLU A 252 4.13 -15.86 0.61
C GLU A 252 4.18 -17.36 0.88
N ALA A 253 4.56 -18.18 -0.12
CA ALA A 253 4.69 -19.62 0.05
C ALA A 253 5.82 -19.97 1.03
N ALA A 254 6.97 -19.32 0.88
CA ALA A 254 8.10 -19.50 1.78
C ALA A 254 7.80 -19.03 3.21
N LEU A 255 7.03 -17.93 3.34
CA LEU A 255 6.61 -17.44 4.64
C LEU A 255 5.64 -18.39 5.35
N VAL A 256 4.64 -18.92 4.63
CA VAL A 256 3.71 -19.92 5.19
C VAL A 256 4.45 -21.14 5.70
N GLU A 257 5.39 -21.67 4.91
CA GLU A 257 6.24 -22.80 5.33
C GLU A 257 7.03 -22.48 6.61
N ALA A 258 7.70 -21.31 6.65
CA ALA A 258 8.47 -20.90 7.82
C ALA A 258 7.61 -20.75 9.10
N LEU A 259 6.35 -20.31 8.94
CA LEU A 259 5.40 -20.20 10.06
C LEU A 259 4.92 -21.59 10.54
N LEU A 260 4.61 -22.50 9.63
CA LEU A 260 4.22 -23.87 9.97
C LEU A 260 5.35 -24.61 10.70
N GLU A 261 6.59 -24.38 10.30
CA GLU A 261 7.79 -24.92 10.93
C GLU A 261 8.26 -24.14 12.17
N ARG A 262 7.52 -23.10 12.58
CA ARG A 262 7.85 -22.24 13.73
C ARG A 262 9.23 -21.59 13.62
N ARG A 263 9.69 -21.29 12.40
CA ARG A 263 10.97 -20.60 12.14
C ARG A 263 10.88 -19.09 12.26
N LEU A 264 9.70 -18.54 12.51
CA LEU A 264 9.45 -17.13 12.80
C LEU A 264 8.48 -17.01 13.97
N PHE A 265 8.63 -15.94 14.76
CA PHE A 265 7.76 -15.70 15.92
C PHE A 265 6.33 -15.36 15.50
N GLY A 266 6.16 -14.54 14.47
CA GLY A 266 4.84 -14.22 13.94
C GLY A 266 4.86 -13.07 12.92
N PRO A 267 3.91 -13.10 12.00
CA PRO A 267 3.71 -12.01 11.03
C PRO A 267 2.66 -11.02 11.51
N GLY A 268 2.90 -9.74 11.20
CA GLY A 268 1.87 -8.71 11.22
C GLY A 268 1.75 -8.13 9.81
N TRP A 269 0.69 -8.43 9.09
CA TRP A 269 0.55 -7.89 7.74
C TRP A 269 -0.87 -7.50 7.35
N THR A 270 -1.00 -6.60 6.38
CA THR A 270 -2.27 -6.08 5.91
C THR A 270 -2.62 -6.57 4.50
N PHE A 271 -1.62 -6.94 3.68
CA PHE A 271 -1.79 -7.28 2.26
C PHE A 271 -1.27 -8.68 1.95
N SER A 272 -2.07 -9.49 1.24
CA SER A 272 -1.67 -10.75 0.63
C SER A 272 -1.51 -10.59 -0.89
N ASN A 273 -0.89 -11.58 -1.57
CA ASN A 273 -0.74 -11.62 -3.02
C ASN A 273 -2.07 -11.95 -3.73
N GLY A 274 -3.12 -11.15 -3.47
CA GLY A 274 -4.26 -10.96 -4.36
C GLY A 274 -4.99 -12.17 -4.92
N SER A 275 -5.22 -13.23 -4.18
CA SER A 275 -6.38 -14.09 -4.38
C SER A 275 -7.14 -14.15 -3.06
N ARG A 276 -8.42 -13.80 -3.08
CA ARG A 276 -9.30 -14.15 -1.97
C ARG A 276 -9.12 -15.64 -1.73
N ARG A 277 -8.37 -16.01 -0.70
CA ARG A 277 -8.48 -17.37 -0.18
C ARG A 277 -9.91 -17.48 0.31
N GLU A 278 -10.66 -18.44 -0.24
CA GLU A 278 -11.87 -18.91 0.42
C GLU A 278 -11.52 -19.17 1.88
N PRO A 279 -12.39 -18.81 2.83
CA PRO A 279 -12.13 -19.07 4.22
C PRO A 279 -11.94 -20.59 4.38
N THR A 280 -10.68 -21.01 4.49
CA THR A 280 -10.38 -22.34 5.00
C THR A 280 -10.84 -22.33 6.44
N THR A 281 -11.96 -22.96 6.68
CA THR A 281 -12.46 -23.36 7.99
C THR A 281 -11.32 -24.02 8.75
N CYS A 282 -10.79 -23.31 9.75
CA CYS A 282 -10.03 -23.88 10.87
C CYS A 282 -10.71 -23.45 12.15
#